data_367009425d6f8525ca60e856cd012499
#
_entry.id   367009425d6f8525ca60e856cd012499
#
_cell.length_a   1.000
_cell.length_b   1.000
_cell.length_c   1.000
_cell.angle_alpha   90.00
_cell.angle_beta   90.00
_cell.angle_gamma   90.00
#
_symmetry.space_group_name_H-M   'P 1'
#
loop_
_entity.id
_entity.type
_entity.pdbx_description
1 polymer ?
#
loop_
_entity_poly.entity_id
_entity_poly.type
_entity_poly.pdbx_seq_one_letter_code
_entity_poly.pdbx_strand_id
1 'polypeptide(L)'
;MIQRRVASVLLLCLVACSAPLRAQRSTEQNPTDQAIQSHELRVKMYPQDFAAYDGLGAAYLQKGRETGDADYYERAKVALRESLDLQSSDFAASSAMTHMAIACMAEHRFAEALAWAQKALALGSGDPSPWAIVGDALADMGDYDAAAEAYARLQNPLASQEEKLGLSFERESRLSSLDLVAGHTEKAIELMRSAARTAIETHMTAENIAWSEYQLGEELFQVGDYADAEKAHLAALDEYPSYYRALGGLAKVCAAQGKLHDAVEYYKRALAVVPFPEYAAALGDLFQKLQQPDQAQKEYELVEFIGHLSQVNREIHNRDLAFFYADHDIKLDQSLALARSELDIRRDIYTWDVLAWSLFKNGKLQEAAGAISHALQPGTVDAQIFFHAGMIYERLGDVSAAKTFLHRALNLSPQFHVQHAETARAALAGLEALEAQTGTATPSQ
;
A
#
# COMPACT_ATOMS: atom_id res chain seq x y z
N MET A 1 53.12 11.49 68.79
CA MET A 1 52.15 12.59 69.09
C MET A 1 51.84 13.30 67.78
N ILE A 2 50.59 13.51 67.51
CA ILE A 2 49.98 14.31 66.43
C ILE A 2 49.90 13.65 65.05
N GLN A 3 48.71 13.10 64.83
CA GLN A 3 48.14 12.65 63.51
C GLN A 3 47.93 13.84 62.58
N ARG A 4 48.29 13.68 61.32
CA ARG A 4 47.78 14.51 60.19
C ARG A 4 46.86 13.65 59.31
N ARG A 5 45.57 14.00 59.32
CA ARG A 5 44.55 13.49 58.40
C ARG A 5 44.75 14.18 57.03
N VAL A 6 44.87 13.38 55.95
CA VAL A 6 44.81 13.83 54.61
C VAL A 6 43.35 13.61 54.12
N ALA A 7 42.66 14.69 53.76
CA ALA A 7 41.35 14.65 53.18
C ALA A 7 41.49 14.48 51.69
N SER A 8 40.99 13.36 51.17
CA SER A 8 40.84 13.12 49.71
C SER A 8 39.58 13.81 49.26
N VAL A 9 39.73 14.78 48.35
CA VAL A 9 38.63 15.43 47.60
C VAL A 9 38.28 14.54 46.42
N LEU A 10 37.13 13.88 46.45
CA LEU A 10 36.53 13.20 45.32
C LEU A 10 35.85 14.24 44.45
N LEU A 11 36.44 14.46 43.25
CA LEU A 11 35.86 15.27 42.19
C LEU A 11 34.81 14.40 41.45
N LEU A 12 33.52 14.58 41.77
CA LEU A 12 32.43 14.01 41.00
C LEU A 12 32.29 14.79 39.67
N CYS A 13 32.74 14.20 38.58
CA CYS A 13 32.38 14.64 37.22
C CYS A 13 30.90 14.29 36.96
N LEU A 14 30.02 15.26 37.08
CA LEU A 14 28.67 15.21 36.54
C LEU A 14 28.76 15.25 35.01
N VAL A 15 28.72 14.09 34.37
CA VAL A 15 28.41 13.99 32.96
C VAL A 15 26.92 14.23 32.82
N ALA A 16 26.55 15.45 32.46
CA ALA A 16 25.19 15.76 32.01
C ALA A 16 24.94 15.05 30.71
N CYS A 17 24.28 13.88 30.76
CA CYS A 17 23.70 13.23 29.61
C CYS A 17 22.54 14.12 29.12
N SER A 18 22.79 14.94 28.12
CA SER A 18 21.73 15.63 27.38
C SER A 18 21.00 14.56 26.53
N ALA A 19 20.01 13.92 27.16
CA ALA A 19 19.03 13.16 26.40
C ALA A 19 18.24 14.15 25.50
N PRO A 20 18.01 13.84 24.24
CA PRO A 20 17.26 14.73 23.39
C PRO A 20 15.83 14.88 23.88
N LEU A 21 15.34 16.11 23.89
CA LEU A 21 13.99 16.54 24.30
C LEU A 21 12.86 16.00 23.39
N ARG A 22 12.96 14.78 22.90
CA ARG A 22 11.95 14.14 22.01
C ARG A 22 10.96 13.22 22.72
N ALA A 23 11.10 13.03 24.04
CA ALA A 23 10.25 12.11 24.82
C ALA A 23 8.99 12.76 25.44
N GLN A 24 8.60 13.98 25.07
CA GLN A 24 7.46 14.69 25.68
C GLN A 24 6.24 14.88 24.76
N ARG A 25 6.19 14.26 23.56
CA ARG A 25 4.96 14.29 22.73
C ARG A 25 3.88 13.26 23.12
N SER A 26 4.04 12.50 24.18
CA SER A 26 3.16 11.35 24.53
C SER A 26 1.97 11.68 25.45
N THR A 27 1.56 12.94 25.61
CA THR A 27 0.37 13.31 26.41
C THR A 27 -0.61 14.24 25.68
N GLU A 28 -0.34 14.67 24.46
CA GLU A 28 -1.36 15.32 23.64
C GLU A 28 -2.28 14.23 23.06
N GLN A 29 -3.58 14.33 23.35
CA GLN A 29 -4.60 13.47 22.74
C GLN A 29 -4.49 13.61 21.22
N ASN A 30 -4.54 12.46 20.51
CA ASN A 30 -4.54 12.44 19.06
C ASN A 30 -5.63 13.40 18.53
N PRO A 31 -5.32 14.31 17.59
CA PRO A 31 -6.29 15.28 17.05
C PRO A 31 -7.56 14.61 16.50
N THR A 32 -7.43 13.44 15.88
CA THR A 32 -8.56 12.66 15.37
C THR A 32 -9.47 12.19 16.51
N ASP A 33 -8.92 11.73 17.64
CA ASP A 33 -9.71 11.34 18.81
C ASP A 33 -10.44 12.55 19.42
N GLN A 34 -9.81 13.73 19.44
CA GLN A 34 -10.46 14.97 19.88
C GLN A 34 -11.60 15.37 18.94
N ALA A 35 -11.40 15.24 17.61
CA ALA A 35 -12.44 15.51 16.62
C ALA A 35 -13.64 14.57 16.80
N ILE A 36 -13.40 13.27 16.98
CA ILE A 36 -14.46 12.29 17.26
C ILE A 36 -15.26 12.70 18.51
N GLN A 37 -14.59 12.94 19.63
CA GLN A 37 -15.25 13.33 20.89
C GLN A 37 -16.06 14.63 20.74
N SER A 38 -15.51 15.61 20.03
CA SER A 38 -16.19 16.89 19.79
C SER A 38 -17.46 16.70 18.96
N HIS A 39 -17.38 15.93 17.87
CA HIS A 39 -18.53 15.66 17.01
C HIS A 39 -19.58 14.77 17.70
N GLU A 40 -19.17 13.75 18.45
CA GLU A 40 -20.09 12.92 19.25
C GLU A 40 -20.87 13.75 20.28
N LEU A 41 -20.20 14.69 20.95
CA LEU A 41 -20.87 15.62 21.87
C LEU A 41 -21.85 16.52 21.12
N ARG A 42 -21.46 17.04 19.95
CA ARG A 42 -22.28 17.96 19.15
C ARG A 42 -23.53 17.29 18.61
N VAL A 43 -23.46 16.08 18.05
CA VAL A 43 -24.64 15.35 17.57
C VAL A 43 -25.57 14.96 18.73
N LYS A 44 -25.04 14.70 19.92
CA LYS A 44 -25.85 14.44 21.12
C LYS A 44 -26.60 15.68 21.58
N MET A 45 -25.99 16.86 21.51
CA MET A 45 -26.64 18.12 21.90
C MET A 45 -27.59 18.67 20.82
N TYR A 46 -27.25 18.43 19.56
CA TYR A 46 -27.98 18.94 18.39
C TYR A 46 -28.27 17.81 17.38
N PRO A 47 -29.25 16.94 17.66
CA PRO A 47 -29.53 15.76 16.81
C PRO A 47 -29.99 16.07 15.38
N GLN A 48 -30.29 17.34 15.06
CA GLN A 48 -30.65 17.80 13.70
C GLN A 48 -29.50 18.48 12.95
N ASP A 49 -28.28 18.45 13.50
CA ASP A 49 -27.11 19.06 12.90
C ASP A 49 -26.42 18.08 11.91
N PHE A 50 -26.88 18.09 10.65
CA PHE A 50 -26.32 17.23 9.60
C PHE A 50 -24.81 17.42 9.41
N ALA A 51 -24.31 18.65 9.56
CA ALA A 51 -22.88 18.94 9.41
C ALA A 51 -22.04 18.32 10.54
N ALA A 52 -22.58 18.20 11.74
CA ALA A 52 -21.92 17.51 12.84
C ALA A 52 -21.83 16.01 12.60
N TYR A 53 -22.85 15.39 12.01
CA TYR A 53 -22.81 13.98 11.59
C TYR A 53 -21.82 13.74 10.44
N ASP A 54 -21.77 14.63 9.46
CA ASP A 54 -20.76 14.56 8.37
C ASP A 54 -19.35 14.66 8.92
N GLY A 55 -19.07 15.64 9.80
CA GLY A 55 -17.79 15.77 10.48
C GLY A 55 -17.40 14.56 11.33
N LEU A 56 -18.39 13.92 12.00
CA LEU A 56 -18.17 12.67 12.72
C LEU A 56 -17.77 11.53 11.77
N GLY A 57 -18.47 11.42 10.64
CA GLY A 57 -18.14 10.46 9.59
C GLY A 57 -16.73 10.64 9.07
N ALA A 58 -16.32 11.88 8.74
CA ALA A 58 -14.97 12.22 8.29
C ALA A 58 -13.91 11.85 9.34
N ALA A 59 -14.16 12.14 10.62
CA ALA A 59 -13.25 11.81 11.72
C ALA A 59 -13.10 10.29 11.90
N TYR A 60 -14.17 9.52 11.75
CA TYR A 60 -14.07 8.05 11.76
C TYR A 60 -13.31 7.51 10.54
N LEU A 61 -13.49 8.07 9.34
CA LEU A 61 -12.70 7.69 8.16
C LEU A 61 -11.20 7.92 8.40
N GLN A 62 -10.85 9.07 8.99
CA GLN A 62 -9.46 9.38 9.35
C GLN A 62 -8.93 8.37 10.37
N LYS A 63 -9.72 8.03 11.40
CA LYS A 63 -9.31 7.04 12.41
C LYS A 63 -9.09 5.66 11.82
N GLY A 64 -9.94 5.23 10.89
CA GLY A 64 -9.78 3.98 10.14
C GLY A 64 -8.44 3.93 9.38
N ARG A 65 -8.02 5.01 8.72
CA ARG A 65 -6.72 5.10 8.06
C ARG A 65 -5.55 5.02 9.03
N GLU A 66 -5.65 5.69 10.18
CA GLU A 66 -4.60 5.71 11.20
C GLU A 66 -4.37 4.34 11.87
N THR A 67 -5.44 3.59 12.07
CA THR A 67 -5.41 2.34 12.85
C THR A 67 -5.49 1.08 12.03
N GLY A 68 -5.97 1.15 10.77
CA GLY A 68 -6.31 -0.01 9.95
C GLY A 68 -7.55 -0.77 10.44
N ASP A 69 -8.29 -0.25 11.42
CA ASP A 69 -9.47 -0.90 12.00
C ASP A 69 -10.71 -0.60 11.15
N ALA A 70 -11.23 -1.63 10.49
CA ALA A 70 -12.39 -1.55 9.60
C ALA A 70 -13.70 -1.13 10.29
N ASP A 71 -13.83 -1.32 11.61
CA ASP A 71 -15.00 -0.89 12.38
C ASP A 71 -15.25 0.62 12.26
N TYR A 72 -14.19 1.40 12.11
CA TYR A 72 -14.33 2.84 11.92
C TYR A 72 -14.99 3.22 10.60
N TYR A 73 -14.82 2.44 9.53
CA TYR A 73 -15.52 2.70 8.26
C TYR A 73 -17.02 2.42 8.39
N GLU A 74 -17.42 1.38 9.14
CA GLU A 74 -18.83 1.13 9.44
C GLU A 74 -19.43 2.24 10.29
N ARG A 75 -18.72 2.71 11.34
CA ARG A 75 -19.16 3.87 12.16
C ARG A 75 -19.30 5.13 11.31
N ALA A 76 -18.36 5.37 10.40
CA ALA A 76 -18.42 6.49 9.47
C ALA A 76 -19.72 6.43 8.64
N LYS A 77 -20.02 5.28 8.02
CA LYS A 77 -21.24 5.11 7.22
C LYS A 77 -22.53 5.33 8.02
N VAL A 78 -22.55 4.90 9.28
CA VAL A 78 -23.71 5.17 10.16
C VAL A 78 -23.90 6.68 10.35
N ALA A 79 -22.85 7.41 10.73
CA ALA A 79 -22.90 8.86 10.90
C ALA A 79 -23.26 9.58 9.58
N LEU A 80 -22.66 9.18 8.47
CA LEU A 80 -22.94 9.78 7.16
C LEU A 80 -24.37 9.53 6.68
N ARG A 81 -24.97 8.36 6.97
CA ARG A 81 -26.38 8.12 6.69
C ARG A 81 -27.27 9.07 7.48
N GLU A 82 -27.04 9.26 8.77
CA GLU A 82 -27.78 10.23 9.58
C GLU A 82 -27.66 11.65 9.01
N SER A 83 -26.45 12.06 8.56
CA SER A 83 -26.26 13.34 7.88
C SER A 83 -27.12 13.45 6.62
N LEU A 84 -27.13 12.43 5.77
CA LEU A 84 -27.88 12.40 4.51
C LEU A 84 -29.40 12.27 4.72
N ASP A 85 -29.86 11.61 5.78
CA ASP A 85 -31.29 11.54 6.14
C ASP A 85 -31.83 12.91 6.58
N LEU A 86 -30.98 13.72 7.21
CA LEU A 86 -31.30 15.09 7.58
C LEU A 86 -31.23 16.07 6.42
N GLN A 87 -30.28 15.87 5.49
CA GLN A 87 -30.01 16.73 4.34
C GLN A 87 -29.46 15.93 3.17
N SER A 88 -30.28 15.68 2.14
CA SER A 88 -29.91 14.81 1.02
C SER A 88 -30.01 15.46 -0.36
N SER A 89 -30.63 16.62 -0.47
CA SER A 89 -31.02 17.21 -1.77
C SER A 89 -30.39 18.56 -2.10
N ASP A 90 -29.57 19.08 -1.22
CA ASP A 90 -28.90 20.38 -1.38
C ASP A 90 -27.39 20.16 -1.60
N PHE A 91 -26.72 21.17 -2.18
CA PHE A 91 -25.26 21.18 -2.33
C PHE A 91 -24.52 20.92 -1.00
N ALA A 92 -25.14 21.23 0.15
CA ALA A 92 -24.62 20.93 1.47
C ALA A 92 -24.45 19.42 1.74
N ALA A 93 -25.19 18.55 1.03
CA ALA A 93 -25.05 17.10 1.13
C ALA A 93 -23.84 16.55 0.34
N SER A 94 -23.19 17.36 -0.50
CA SER A 94 -22.08 16.93 -1.35
C SER A 94 -20.91 16.36 -0.52
N SER A 95 -20.58 17.00 0.61
CA SER A 95 -19.51 16.54 1.52
C SER A 95 -19.82 15.15 2.08
N ALA A 96 -20.99 14.92 2.65
CA ALA A 96 -21.38 13.64 3.22
C ALA A 96 -21.42 12.52 2.14
N MET A 97 -21.85 12.85 0.90
CA MET A 97 -21.82 11.91 -0.22
C MET A 97 -20.38 11.56 -0.62
N THR A 98 -19.45 12.53 -0.60
CA THR A 98 -18.03 12.31 -0.87
C THR A 98 -17.40 11.42 0.20
N HIS A 99 -17.67 11.68 1.48
CA HIS A 99 -17.22 10.85 2.57
C HIS A 99 -17.81 9.42 2.51
N MET A 100 -19.08 9.29 2.08
CA MET A 100 -19.67 7.97 1.83
C MET A 100 -18.94 7.22 0.69
N ALA A 101 -18.56 7.93 -0.37
CA ALA A 101 -17.74 7.35 -1.44
C ALA A 101 -16.38 6.89 -0.93
N ILE A 102 -15.71 7.67 -0.07
CA ILE A 102 -14.43 7.28 0.56
C ILE A 102 -14.62 6.03 1.43
N ALA A 103 -15.71 5.93 2.21
CA ALA A 103 -16.00 4.73 2.99
C ALA A 103 -16.17 3.49 2.09
N CYS A 104 -16.87 3.64 0.97
CA CYS A 104 -17.04 2.55 -0.01
C CYS A 104 -15.71 2.15 -0.67
N MET A 105 -14.81 3.11 -0.97
CA MET A 105 -13.45 2.81 -1.46
C MET A 105 -12.67 1.94 -0.46
N ALA A 106 -12.70 2.32 0.83
CA ALA A 106 -12.00 1.58 1.89
C ALA A 106 -12.52 0.13 2.04
N GLU A 107 -13.76 -0.12 1.66
CA GLU A 107 -14.38 -1.45 1.66
C GLU A 107 -14.29 -2.17 0.31
N HIS A 108 -13.52 -1.65 -0.65
CA HIS A 108 -13.37 -2.17 -2.01
C HIS A 108 -14.70 -2.25 -2.81
N ARG A 109 -15.67 -1.39 -2.47
CA ARG A 109 -16.97 -1.30 -3.16
C ARG A 109 -16.92 -0.21 -4.23
N PHE A 110 -16.04 -0.36 -5.20
CA PHE A 110 -15.67 0.67 -6.16
C PHE A 110 -16.83 1.20 -7.00
N ALA A 111 -17.73 0.32 -7.46
CA ALA A 111 -18.90 0.74 -8.22
C ALA A 111 -19.86 1.62 -7.37
N GLU A 112 -19.98 1.35 -6.08
CA GLU A 112 -20.80 2.17 -5.18
C GLU A 112 -20.10 3.47 -4.82
N ALA A 113 -18.77 3.44 -4.62
CA ALA A 113 -17.96 4.64 -4.43
C ALA A 113 -18.11 5.59 -5.62
N LEU A 114 -17.99 5.07 -6.84
CA LEU A 114 -18.20 5.83 -8.07
C LEU A 114 -19.61 6.47 -8.12
N ALA A 115 -20.65 5.69 -7.78
CA ALA A 115 -22.02 6.19 -7.78
C ALA A 115 -22.25 7.30 -6.74
N TRP A 116 -21.67 7.20 -5.54
CA TRP A 116 -21.74 8.24 -4.52
C TRP A 116 -20.99 9.51 -4.92
N ALA A 117 -19.76 9.38 -5.46
CA ALA A 117 -19.00 10.52 -5.93
C ALA A 117 -19.69 11.26 -7.09
N GLN A 118 -20.30 10.53 -8.03
CA GLN A 118 -21.09 11.11 -9.12
C GLN A 118 -22.35 11.84 -8.60
N LYS A 119 -23.02 11.31 -7.56
CA LYS A 119 -24.13 12.02 -6.90
C LYS A 119 -23.67 13.32 -6.26
N ALA A 120 -22.53 13.31 -5.56
CA ALA A 120 -21.95 14.51 -4.98
C ALA A 120 -21.68 15.59 -6.03
N LEU A 121 -21.08 15.22 -7.16
CA LEU A 121 -20.83 16.13 -8.29
C LEU A 121 -22.12 16.69 -8.91
N ALA A 122 -23.18 15.88 -8.99
CA ALA A 122 -24.46 16.28 -9.57
C ALA A 122 -25.17 17.37 -8.76
N LEU A 123 -24.85 17.54 -7.46
CA LEU A 123 -25.40 18.62 -6.63
C LEU A 123 -24.81 20.00 -6.98
N GLY A 124 -23.71 20.07 -7.74
CA GLY A 124 -23.15 21.32 -8.24
C GLY A 124 -22.55 22.21 -7.15
N SER A 125 -22.01 21.64 -6.08
CA SER A 125 -21.36 22.38 -4.98
C SER A 125 -20.15 23.22 -5.41
N GLY A 126 -19.55 22.90 -6.57
CA GLY A 126 -18.29 23.49 -7.04
C GLY A 126 -17.03 22.89 -6.39
N ASP A 127 -17.20 21.98 -5.45
CA ASP A 127 -16.09 21.21 -4.85
C ASP A 127 -15.56 20.17 -5.85
N PRO A 128 -14.27 20.21 -6.23
CA PRO A 128 -13.70 19.22 -7.14
C PRO A 128 -13.30 17.90 -6.47
N SER A 129 -13.29 17.81 -5.13
CA SER A 129 -12.79 16.65 -4.39
C SER A 129 -13.46 15.31 -4.78
N PRO A 130 -14.77 15.23 -5.11
CA PRO A 130 -15.34 13.97 -5.57
C PRO A 130 -14.71 13.40 -6.85
N TRP A 131 -14.06 14.24 -7.68
CA TRP A 131 -13.33 13.75 -8.86
C TRP A 131 -12.14 12.85 -8.49
N ALA A 132 -11.54 13.04 -7.31
CA ALA A 132 -10.52 12.12 -6.81
C ALA A 132 -11.07 10.70 -6.69
N ILE A 133 -12.24 10.56 -6.06
CA ILE A 133 -12.86 9.25 -5.84
C ILE A 133 -13.39 8.63 -7.14
N VAL A 134 -13.88 9.47 -8.06
CA VAL A 134 -14.24 9.00 -9.41
C VAL A 134 -13.01 8.37 -10.09
N GLY A 135 -11.88 9.07 -10.05
CA GLY A 135 -10.65 8.57 -10.64
C GLY A 135 -10.11 7.32 -9.93
N ASP A 136 -10.11 7.30 -8.59
CA ASP A 136 -9.65 6.17 -7.79
C ASP A 136 -10.48 4.91 -8.11
N ALA A 137 -11.82 5.02 -8.12
CA ALA A 137 -12.70 3.91 -8.44
C ALA A 137 -12.51 3.40 -9.89
N LEU A 138 -12.33 4.31 -10.85
CA LEU A 138 -12.08 3.93 -12.25
C LEU A 138 -10.72 3.23 -12.42
N ALA A 139 -9.68 3.69 -11.72
CA ALA A 139 -8.35 3.07 -11.73
C ALA A 139 -8.39 1.64 -11.16
N ASP A 140 -9.06 1.43 -10.02
CA ASP A 140 -9.27 0.10 -9.45
C ASP A 140 -10.12 -0.81 -10.35
N MET A 141 -11.03 -0.22 -11.14
CA MET A 141 -11.81 -0.94 -12.14
C MET A 141 -11.05 -1.16 -13.47
N GLY A 142 -9.80 -0.68 -13.57
CA GLY A 142 -8.91 -0.87 -14.73
C GLY A 142 -9.12 0.13 -15.86
N ASP A 143 -9.93 1.17 -15.67
CA ASP A 143 -10.15 2.24 -16.66
C ASP A 143 -9.21 3.43 -16.36
N TYR A 144 -7.95 3.26 -16.69
CA TYR A 144 -6.89 4.24 -16.39
C TYR A 144 -7.04 5.55 -17.18
N ASP A 145 -7.57 5.47 -18.41
CA ASP A 145 -7.80 6.68 -19.23
C ASP A 145 -8.89 7.56 -18.61
N ALA A 146 -10.02 6.97 -18.23
CA ALA A 146 -11.09 7.69 -17.57
C ALA A 146 -10.67 8.19 -16.17
N ALA A 147 -9.81 7.44 -15.45
CA ALA A 147 -9.22 7.89 -14.20
C ALA A 147 -8.35 9.14 -14.38
N ALA A 148 -7.50 9.17 -15.41
CA ALA A 148 -6.68 10.33 -15.74
C ALA A 148 -7.53 11.56 -16.08
N GLU A 149 -8.63 11.39 -16.83
CA GLU A 149 -9.58 12.46 -17.13
C GLU A 149 -10.26 12.99 -15.85
N ALA A 150 -10.60 12.12 -14.90
CA ALA A 150 -11.17 12.53 -13.62
C ALA A 150 -10.16 13.33 -12.80
N TYR A 151 -8.92 12.86 -12.68
CA TYR A 151 -7.87 13.58 -11.94
C TYR A 151 -7.51 14.93 -12.57
N ALA A 152 -7.61 15.08 -13.90
CA ALA A 152 -7.43 16.37 -14.56
C ALA A 152 -8.47 17.42 -14.11
N ARG A 153 -9.61 17.00 -13.57
CA ARG A 153 -10.67 17.89 -13.03
C ARG A 153 -10.45 18.28 -11.56
N LEU A 154 -9.43 17.74 -10.89
CA LEU A 154 -9.03 18.14 -9.53
C LEU A 154 -8.34 19.51 -9.54
N GLN A 155 -9.12 20.54 -9.84
CA GLN A 155 -8.64 21.92 -9.85
C GLN A 155 -9.80 22.88 -9.59
N ASN A 156 -9.52 23.95 -8.86
CA ASN A 156 -10.43 25.05 -8.65
C ASN A 156 -9.67 26.38 -8.88
N PRO A 157 -9.85 27.06 -10.03
CA PRO A 157 -9.16 28.33 -10.32
C PRO A 157 -9.46 29.43 -9.30
N LEU A 158 -10.64 29.37 -8.65
CA LEU A 158 -11.10 30.37 -7.69
C LEU A 158 -10.68 30.06 -6.25
N ALA A 159 -10.09 28.89 -5.99
CA ALA A 159 -9.64 28.48 -4.67
C ALA A 159 -8.51 29.38 -4.13
N SER A 160 -8.40 29.46 -2.81
CA SER A 160 -7.25 30.05 -2.13
C SER A 160 -5.94 29.34 -2.51
N GLN A 161 -4.80 29.93 -2.17
CA GLN A 161 -3.51 29.31 -2.44
C GLN A 161 -3.35 27.99 -1.67
N GLU A 162 -3.82 27.92 -0.44
CA GLU A 162 -3.77 26.71 0.40
C GLU A 162 -4.63 25.58 -0.19
N GLU A 163 -5.87 25.89 -0.60
CA GLU A 163 -6.75 24.92 -1.27
C GLU A 163 -6.14 24.42 -2.59
N LYS A 164 -5.49 25.30 -3.38
CA LYS A 164 -4.78 24.90 -4.61
C LYS A 164 -3.63 23.95 -4.32
N LEU A 165 -2.88 24.13 -3.25
CA LEU A 165 -1.82 23.22 -2.83
C LEU A 165 -2.41 21.87 -2.40
N GLY A 166 -3.50 21.86 -1.62
CA GLY A 166 -4.21 20.64 -1.26
C GLY A 166 -4.70 19.85 -2.49
N LEU A 167 -5.32 20.54 -3.45
CA LEU A 167 -5.76 19.91 -4.72
C LEU A 167 -4.56 19.46 -5.59
N SER A 168 -3.41 20.13 -5.50
CA SER A 168 -2.19 19.69 -6.19
C SER A 168 -1.67 18.38 -5.58
N PHE A 169 -1.60 18.28 -4.27
CA PHE A 169 -1.26 17.08 -3.56
C PHE A 169 -2.16 15.89 -3.97
N GLU A 170 -3.48 16.11 -3.91
CA GLU A 170 -4.50 15.11 -4.28
C GLU A 170 -4.33 14.64 -5.73
N ARG A 171 -4.04 15.55 -6.65
CA ARG A 171 -3.86 15.24 -8.06
C ARG A 171 -2.52 14.58 -8.35
N GLU A 172 -1.42 15.12 -7.81
CA GLU A 172 -0.07 14.67 -8.12
C GLU A 172 0.17 13.25 -7.59
N SER A 173 -0.30 12.95 -6.39
CA SER A 173 -0.19 11.61 -5.82
C SER A 173 -0.93 10.54 -6.64
N ARG A 174 -2.09 10.88 -7.20
CA ARG A 174 -2.89 9.96 -8.04
C ARG A 174 -2.32 9.80 -9.44
N LEU A 175 -1.86 10.91 -10.03
CA LEU A 175 -1.17 10.87 -11.33
C LEU A 175 0.14 10.10 -11.24
N SER A 176 0.87 10.16 -10.10
CA SER A 176 2.02 9.31 -9.86
C SER A 176 1.66 7.83 -10.00
N SER A 177 0.60 7.38 -9.34
CA SER A 177 0.14 5.99 -9.42
C SER A 177 -0.22 5.58 -10.86
N LEU A 178 -0.88 6.46 -11.63
CA LEU A 178 -1.19 6.17 -13.04
C LEU A 178 0.07 6.11 -13.93
N ASP A 179 1.01 7.03 -13.72
CA ASP A 179 2.28 7.02 -14.46
C ASP A 179 3.10 5.76 -14.12
N LEU A 180 3.04 5.27 -12.86
CA LEU A 180 3.66 4.02 -12.46
C LEU A 180 3.05 2.82 -13.20
N VAL A 181 1.72 2.75 -13.26
CA VAL A 181 0.99 1.73 -14.03
C VAL A 181 1.33 1.78 -15.51
N ALA A 182 1.50 2.98 -16.08
CA ALA A 182 1.90 3.19 -17.47
C ALA A 182 3.41 2.97 -17.73
N GLY A 183 4.20 2.68 -16.70
CA GLY A 183 5.65 2.46 -16.81
C GLY A 183 6.49 3.74 -16.89
N HIS A 184 5.91 4.89 -16.64
CA HIS A 184 6.60 6.19 -16.59
C HIS A 184 7.20 6.44 -15.20
N THR A 185 8.06 5.54 -14.73
CA THR A 185 8.54 5.46 -13.35
C THR A 185 9.25 6.73 -12.85
N GLU A 186 10.08 7.36 -13.69
CA GLU A 186 10.76 8.62 -13.32
C GLU A 186 9.76 9.74 -13.04
N LYS A 187 8.76 9.90 -13.92
CA LYS A 187 7.71 10.90 -13.77
C LYS A 187 6.84 10.62 -12.55
N ALA A 188 6.51 9.35 -12.28
CA ALA A 188 5.78 8.94 -11.09
C ALA A 188 6.50 9.38 -9.82
N ILE A 189 7.78 9.03 -9.67
CA ILE A 189 8.61 9.40 -8.52
C ILE A 189 8.73 10.94 -8.37
N GLU A 190 8.83 11.70 -9.46
CA GLU A 190 8.86 13.17 -9.40
C GLU A 190 7.53 13.74 -8.87
N LEU A 191 6.39 13.22 -9.34
CA LEU A 191 5.06 13.63 -8.88
C LEU A 191 4.86 13.29 -7.40
N MET A 192 5.24 12.09 -6.97
CA MET A 192 5.11 11.69 -5.57
C MET A 192 6.04 12.49 -4.65
N ARG A 193 7.27 12.80 -5.09
CA ARG A 193 8.15 13.73 -4.36
C ARG A 193 7.55 15.14 -4.24
N SER A 194 6.87 15.61 -5.27
CA SER A 194 6.18 16.90 -5.24
C SER A 194 5.03 16.87 -4.25
N ALA A 195 4.22 15.82 -4.28
CA ALA A 195 3.11 15.63 -3.35
C ALA A 195 3.60 15.53 -1.89
N ALA A 196 4.66 14.76 -1.60
CA ALA A 196 5.24 14.65 -0.26
C ALA A 196 5.74 15.98 0.27
N ARG A 197 6.43 16.78 -0.57
CA ARG A 197 6.84 18.15 -0.19
C ARG A 197 5.65 19.04 0.12
N THR A 198 4.63 19.01 -0.71
CA THR A 198 3.40 19.78 -0.51
C THR A 198 2.73 19.42 0.81
N ALA A 199 2.65 18.13 1.15
CA ALA A 199 2.08 17.67 2.42
C ALA A 199 2.82 18.25 3.64
N ILE A 200 4.15 18.28 3.58
CA ILE A 200 5.01 18.86 4.64
C ILE A 200 4.84 20.38 4.71
N GLU A 201 4.93 21.08 3.56
CA GLU A 201 4.86 22.55 3.47
C GLU A 201 3.50 23.11 3.92
N THR A 202 2.42 22.37 3.67
CA THR A 202 1.06 22.76 4.06
C THR A 202 0.65 22.22 5.44
N HIS A 203 1.57 21.59 6.17
CA HIS A 203 1.33 21.04 7.50
C HIS A 203 0.10 20.10 7.56
N MET A 204 -0.03 19.22 6.57
CA MET A 204 -1.08 18.20 6.58
C MET A 204 -0.98 17.32 7.83
N THR A 205 -1.98 16.47 8.06
CA THR A 205 -1.93 15.54 9.19
C THR A 205 -0.70 14.65 9.12
N ALA A 206 -0.18 14.23 10.28
CA ALA A 206 0.98 13.33 10.35
C ALA A 206 0.76 12.03 9.53
N GLU A 207 -0.48 11.55 9.47
CA GLU A 207 -0.84 10.39 8.64
C GLU A 207 -0.70 10.68 7.15
N ASN A 208 -1.17 11.84 6.65
CA ASN A 208 -1.05 12.19 5.24
C ASN A 208 0.42 12.39 4.81
N ILE A 209 1.24 13.00 5.68
CA ILE A 209 2.69 13.16 5.43
C ILE A 209 3.33 11.77 5.39
N ALA A 210 3.07 10.92 6.39
CA ALA A 210 3.62 9.57 6.46
C ALA A 210 3.17 8.70 5.28
N TRP A 211 1.92 8.86 4.82
CA TRP A 211 1.41 8.16 3.65
C TRP A 211 2.16 8.55 2.37
N SER A 212 2.37 9.83 2.15
CA SER A 212 3.06 10.29 0.93
C SER A 212 4.53 9.88 0.89
N GLU A 213 5.22 9.93 2.02
CA GLU A 213 6.59 9.43 2.14
C GLU A 213 6.65 7.91 1.98
N TYR A 214 5.67 7.17 2.53
CA TYR A 214 5.57 5.73 2.32
C TYR A 214 5.37 5.39 0.84
N GLN A 215 4.45 6.06 0.14
CA GLN A 215 4.21 5.84 -1.28
C GLN A 215 5.48 6.12 -2.12
N LEU A 216 6.18 7.21 -1.81
CA LEU A 216 7.47 7.50 -2.44
C LEU A 216 8.48 6.37 -2.20
N GLY A 217 8.52 5.82 -1.00
CA GLY A 217 9.37 4.68 -0.65
C GLY A 217 9.04 3.42 -1.47
N GLU A 218 7.75 3.12 -1.67
CA GLU A 218 7.32 1.98 -2.49
C GLU A 218 7.69 2.16 -3.98
N GLU A 219 7.49 3.36 -4.54
CA GLU A 219 7.87 3.65 -5.93
C GLU A 219 9.38 3.55 -6.14
N LEU A 220 10.20 4.04 -5.20
CA LEU A 220 11.65 3.91 -5.23
C LEU A 220 12.10 2.44 -5.10
N PHE A 221 11.43 1.66 -4.23
CA PHE A 221 11.70 0.23 -4.11
C PHE A 221 11.40 -0.51 -5.42
N GLN A 222 10.32 -0.18 -6.09
CA GLN A 222 9.92 -0.80 -7.35
C GLN A 222 10.99 -0.65 -8.45
N VAL A 223 11.67 0.48 -8.48
CA VAL A 223 12.79 0.71 -9.43
C VAL A 223 14.15 0.27 -8.91
N GLY A 224 14.22 -0.37 -7.73
CA GLY A 224 15.45 -0.90 -7.14
C GLY A 224 16.33 0.15 -6.43
N ASP A 225 15.83 1.37 -6.23
CA ASP A 225 16.54 2.39 -5.42
C ASP A 225 16.26 2.19 -3.93
N TYR A 226 16.82 1.10 -3.40
CA TYR A 226 16.60 0.72 -2.00
C TYR A 226 17.16 1.73 -0.99
N ALA A 227 18.16 2.53 -1.38
CA ALA A 227 18.76 3.51 -0.48
C ALA A 227 17.86 4.72 -0.26
N ASP A 228 17.22 5.23 -1.31
CA ASP A 228 16.28 6.34 -1.18
C ASP A 228 14.91 5.84 -0.69
N ALA A 229 14.50 4.61 -1.00
CA ALA A 229 13.34 3.96 -0.41
C ALA A 229 13.45 3.84 1.13
N GLU A 230 14.64 3.44 1.66
CA GLU A 230 14.89 3.41 3.10
C GLU A 230 14.70 4.78 3.74
N LYS A 231 15.22 5.85 3.10
CA LYS A 231 15.09 7.22 3.60
C LYS A 231 13.63 7.69 3.63
N ALA A 232 12.87 7.40 2.59
CA ALA A 232 11.46 7.79 2.51
C ALA A 232 10.62 7.08 3.59
N HIS A 233 10.80 5.77 3.77
CA HIS A 233 10.10 5.05 4.84
C HIS A 233 10.51 5.53 6.24
N LEU A 234 11.78 5.88 6.46
CA LEU A 234 12.23 6.47 7.72
C LEU A 234 11.61 7.86 7.95
N ALA A 235 11.50 8.68 6.91
CA ALA A 235 10.82 9.98 6.98
C ALA A 235 9.34 9.81 7.37
N ALA A 236 8.65 8.84 6.79
CA ALA A 236 7.27 8.48 7.19
C ALA A 236 7.18 8.12 8.69
N LEU A 237 8.14 7.35 9.21
CA LEU A 237 8.18 6.95 10.63
C LEU A 237 8.62 8.09 11.57
N ASP A 238 9.37 9.07 11.08
CA ASP A 238 9.70 10.28 11.85
C ASP A 238 8.45 11.14 12.09
N GLU A 239 7.53 11.19 11.13
CA GLU A 239 6.25 11.91 11.27
C GLU A 239 5.20 11.09 12.04
N TYR A 240 5.10 9.79 11.73
CA TYR A 240 4.14 8.89 12.37
C TYR A 240 4.82 7.56 12.78
N PRO A 241 5.38 7.45 13.99
CA PRO A 241 6.25 6.33 14.43
C PRO A 241 5.61 4.94 14.42
N SER A 242 4.27 4.86 14.46
CA SER A 242 3.51 3.60 14.38
C SER A 242 2.85 3.40 13.02
N TYR A 243 3.27 4.12 11.98
CA TYR A 243 2.69 3.95 10.65
C TYR A 243 3.03 2.58 10.07
N TYR A 244 2.12 1.63 10.21
CA TYR A 244 2.35 0.21 9.92
C TYR A 244 2.80 -0.06 8.49
N ARG A 245 2.32 0.74 7.52
CA ARG A 245 2.71 0.62 6.11
C ARG A 245 4.19 0.93 5.91
N ALA A 246 4.68 2.02 6.50
CA ALA A 246 6.10 2.36 6.43
C ALA A 246 6.99 1.36 7.19
N LEU A 247 6.48 0.78 8.28
CA LEU A 247 7.18 -0.33 8.96
C LEU A 247 7.29 -1.55 8.03
N GLY A 248 6.23 -1.92 7.32
CA GLY A 248 6.25 -3.00 6.32
C GLY A 248 7.18 -2.70 5.14
N GLY A 249 7.11 -1.49 4.58
CA GLY A 249 7.99 -1.04 3.50
C GLY A 249 9.47 -1.04 3.90
N LEU A 250 9.78 -0.55 5.11
CA LEU A 250 11.15 -0.58 5.63
C LEU A 250 11.65 -2.01 5.87
N ALA A 251 10.77 -2.92 6.32
CA ALA A 251 11.10 -4.34 6.42
C ALA A 251 11.47 -4.95 5.06
N LYS A 252 10.69 -4.65 4.02
CA LYS A 252 10.93 -5.06 2.64
C LYS A 252 12.27 -4.54 2.12
N VAL A 253 12.57 -3.27 2.35
CA VAL A 253 13.86 -2.66 1.98
C VAL A 253 15.02 -3.31 2.73
N CYS A 254 14.92 -3.53 4.05
CA CYS A 254 15.93 -4.21 4.83
C CYS A 254 16.19 -5.63 4.32
N ALA A 255 15.15 -6.37 3.95
CA ALA A 255 15.28 -7.70 3.35
C ALA A 255 16.03 -7.66 2.02
N ALA A 256 15.71 -6.71 1.14
CA ALA A 256 16.40 -6.50 -0.14
C ALA A 256 17.88 -6.12 0.04
N GLN A 257 18.22 -5.39 1.08
CA GLN A 257 19.61 -5.04 1.44
C GLN A 257 20.34 -6.15 2.20
N GLY A 258 19.71 -7.30 2.45
CA GLY A 258 20.30 -8.42 3.19
C GLY A 258 20.32 -8.23 4.71
N LYS A 259 19.72 -7.17 5.25
CA LYS A 259 19.57 -6.87 6.68
C LYS A 259 18.40 -7.68 7.26
N LEU A 260 18.47 -9.03 7.18
CA LEU A 260 17.32 -9.92 7.44
C LEU A 260 16.78 -9.81 8.88
N HIS A 261 17.64 -9.61 9.87
CA HIS A 261 17.20 -9.46 11.27
C HIS A 261 16.44 -8.14 11.50
N ASP A 262 16.89 -7.06 10.87
CA ASP A 262 16.18 -5.77 10.95
C ASP A 262 14.81 -5.87 10.25
N ALA A 263 14.74 -6.56 9.11
CA ALA A 263 13.50 -6.84 8.40
C ALA A 263 12.49 -7.60 9.29
N VAL A 264 12.95 -8.62 10.01
CA VAL A 264 12.12 -9.37 10.97
C VAL A 264 11.55 -8.45 12.05
N GLU A 265 12.37 -7.58 12.64
CA GLU A 265 11.90 -6.67 13.70
C GLU A 265 10.91 -5.62 13.17
N TYR A 266 11.10 -5.09 11.97
CA TYR A 266 10.15 -4.15 11.37
C TYR A 266 8.82 -4.82 11.01
N TYR A 267 8.80 -6.03 10.43
CA TYR A 267 7.55 -6.75 10.19
C TYR A 267 6.80 -7.09 11.48
N LYS A 268 7.49 -7.51 12.54
CA LYS A 268 6.87 -7.72 13.86
C LYS A 268 6.22 -6.44 14.41
N ARG A 269 6.88 -5.30 14.24
CA ARG A 269 6.33 -4.01 14.64
C ARG A 269 5.10 -3.65 13.80
N ALA A 270 5.12 -3.89 12.50
CA ALA A 270 3.97 -3.65 11.62
C ALA A 270 2.77 -4.52 12.01
N LEU A 271 2.99 -5.83 12.22
CA LEU A 271 1.98 -6.80 12.65
C LEU A 271 1.40 -6.49 14.03
N ALA A 272 2.18 -5.88 14.93
CA ALA A 272 1.69 -5.45 16.24
C ALA A 272 0.72 -4.27 16.16
N VAL A 273 0.72 -3.51 15.06
CA VAL A 273 -0.22 -2.41 14.81
C VAL A 273 -1.43 -2.93 14.02
N VAL A 274 -1.17 -3.59 12.90
CA VAL A 274 -2.21 -4.16 12.03
C VAL A 274 -1.77 -5.55 11.56
N PRO A 275 -2.54 -6.61 11.85
CA PRO A 275 -2.23 -7.98 11.43
C PRO A 275 -2.57 -8.17 9.94
N PHE A 276 -1.72 -7.67 9.05
CA PHE A 276 -1.88 -7.83 7.59
C PHE A 276 -1.36 -9.19 7.12
N PRO A 277 -2.10 -9.92 6.25
CA PRO A 277 -1.67 -11.23 5.72
C PRO A 277 -0.33 -11.16 4.99
N GLU A 278 -0.12 -10.12 4.19
CA GLU A 278 1.13 -9.88 3.45
C GLU A 278 2.35 -9.82 4.39
N TYR A 279 2.24 -9.10 5.51
CA TYR A 279 3.37 -8.97 6.44
C TYR A 279 3.67 -10.27 7.18
N ALA A 280 2.63 -11.04 7.53
CA ALA A 280 2.80 -12.35 8.14
C ALA A 280 3.45 -13.35 7.16
N ALA A 281 3.03 -13.36 5.89
CA ALA A 281 3.62 -14.17 4.84
C ALA A 281 5.11 -13.82 4.63
N ALA A 282 5.42 -12.52 4.45
CA ALA A 282 6.78 -12.04 4.26
C ALA A 282 7.68 -12.34 5.48
N LEU A 283 7.17 -12.23 6.71
CA LEU A 283 7.89 -12.61 7.93
C LEU A 283 8.16 -14.12 7.98
N GLY A 284 7.20 -14.94 7.57
CA GLY A 284 7.36 -16.39 7.43
C GLY A 284 8.47 -16.72 6.43
N ASP A 285 8.51 -16.06 5.27
CA ASP A 285 9.52 -16.24 4.25
C ASP A 285 10.93 -15.84 4.74
N LEU A 286 11.02 -14.77 5.51
CA LEU A 286 12.27 -14.39 6.16
C LEU A 286 12.75 -15.44 7.15
N PHE A 287 11.85 -16.02 7.94
CA PHE A 287 12.21 -17.12 8.85
C PHE A 287 12.64 -18.37 8.11
N GLN A 288 12.01 -18.70 6.97
CA GLN A 288 12.51 -19.79 6.10
C GLN A 288 13.95 -19.51 5.61
N LYS A 289 14.19 -18.28 5.13
CA LYS A 289 15.53 -17.87 4.67
C LYS A 289 16.58 -17.89 5.80
N LEU A 290 16.17 -17.61 7.02
CA LEU A 290 16.99 -17.69 8.23
C LEU A 290 17.10 -19.11 8.81
N GLN A 291 16.57 -20.11 8.14
CA GLN A 291 16.56 -21.53 8.57
C GLN A 291 15.85 -21.73 9.93
N GLN A 292 14.74 -21.02 10.15
CA GLN A 292 13.91 -21.08 11.34
C GLN A 292 12.48 -21.57 11.00
N PRO A 293 12.33 -22.83 10.55
CA PRO A 293 11.07 -23.32 10.00
C PRO A 293 9.90 -23.32 11.01
N ASP A 294 10.17 -23.53 12.30
CA ASP A 294 9.13 -23.51 13.33
C ASP A 294 8.54 -22.10 13.53
N GLN A 295 9.32 -21.05 13.31
CA GLN A 295 8.85 -19.68 13.34
C GLN A 295 8.10 -19.33 12.06
N ALA A 296 8.63 -19.74 10.92
CA ALA A 296 7.96 -19.56 9.64
C ALA A 296 6.54 -20.20 9.65
N GLN A 297 6.42 -21.41 10.15
CA GLN A 297 5.13 -22.11 10.24
C GLN A 297 4.10 -21.32 11.06
N LYS A 298 4.51 -20.71 12.18
CA LYS A 298 3.61 -19.88 13.00
C LYS A 298 3.08 -18.66 12.25
N GLU A 299 3.94 -18.03 11.47
CA GLU A 299 3.53 -16.85 10.68
C GLU A 299 2.60 -17.26 9.54
N TYR A 300 2.82 -18.41 8.89
CA TYR A 300 1.91 -18.95 7.89
C TYR A 300 0.54 -19.36 8.50
N GLU A 301 0.54 -19.88 9.71
CA GLU A 301 -0.71 -20.13 10.45
C GLU A 301 -1.44 -18.83 10.80
N LEU A 302 -0.70 -17.75 11.06
CA LEU A 302 -1.28 -16.41 11.26
C LEU A 302 -1.93 -15.90 9.97
N VAL A 303 -1.33 -16.09 8.78
CA VAL A 303 -1.95 -15.76 7.49
C VAL A 303 -3.30 -16.44 7.34
N GLU A 304 -3.34 -17.75 7.62
CA GLU A 304 -4.58 -18.54 7.55
C GLU A 304 -5.64 -18.05 8.54
N PHE A 305 -5.23 -17.71 9.74
CA PHE A 305 -6.13 -17.18 10.77
C PHE A 305 -6.72 -15.81 10.37
N ILE A 306 -5.88 -14.90 9.87
CA ILE A 306 -6.34 -13.59 9.37
C ILE A 306 -7.31 -13.81 8.21
N GLY A 307 -6.99 -14.67 7.26
CA GLY A 307 -7.86 -14.99 6.13
C GLY A 307 -9.23 -15.54 6.57
N HIS A 308 -9.26 -16.35 7.61
CA HIS A 308 -10.53 -16.83 8.17
C HIS A 308 -11.35 -15.71 8.83
N LEU A 309 -10.69 -14.85 9.62
CA LEU A 309 -11.36 -13.69 10.24
C LEU A 309 -11.91 -12.74 9.20
N SER A 310 -11.16 -12.46 8.14
CA SER A 310 -11.57 -11.57 7.06
C SER A 310 -12.84 -12.07 6.36
N GLN A 311 -12.95 -13.38 6.13
CA GLN A 311 -14.18 -13.98 5.59
C GLN A 311 -15.38 -13.78 6.54
N VAL A 312 -15.19 -13.90 7.84
CA VAL A 312 -16.24 -13.70 8.85
C VAL A 312 -16.65 -12.23 8.91
N ASN A 313 -15.69 -11.31 8.87
CA ASN A 313 -15.90 -9.87 8.97
C ASN A 313 -16.29 -9.23 7.62
N ARG A 314 -16.27 -9.99 6.52
CA ARG A 314 -16.48 -9.51 5.15
C ARG A 314 -15.42 -8.47 4.71
N GLU A 315 -14.24 -8.55 5.27
CA GLU A 315 -13.07 -7.84 4.80
C GLU A 315 -12.48 -8.54 3.57
N ILE A 316 -11.92 -7.77 2.62
CA ILE A 316 -11.46 -8.33 1.35
C ILE A 316 -9.94 -8.34 1.32
N HIS A 317 -9.34 -9.51 1.59
CA HIS A 317 -7.91 -9.79 1.43
C HIS A 317 -7.68 -10.91 0.41
N ASN A 318 -8.54 -11.01 -0.60
CA ASN A 318 -8.51 -12.11 -1.56
C ASN A 318 -7.18 -12.18 -2.31
N ARG A 319 -6.63 -11.03 -2.69
CA ARG A 319 -5.38 -10.94 -3.45
C ARG A 319 -4.19 -11.44 -2.63
N ASP A 320 -4.05 -10.99 -1.39
CA ASP A 320 -2.94 -11.37 -0.52
C ASP A 320 -2.95 -12.88 -0.21
N LEU A 321 -4.14 -13.42 0.09
CA LEU A 321 -4.31 -14.84 0.32
C LEU A 321 -4.07 -15.68 -0.95
N ALA A 322 -4.51 -15.20 -2.10
CA ALA A 322 -4.29 -15.87 -3.38
C ALA A 322 -2.80 -15.95 -3.71
N PHE A 323 -2.04 -14.87 -3.53
CA PHE A 323 -0.58 -14.88 -3.67
C PHE A 323 0.06 -15.82 -2.68
N PHE A 324 -0.29 -15.73 -1.39
CA PHE A 324 0.26 -16.60 -0.35
C PHE A 324 0.08 -18.08 -0.70
N TYR A 325 -1.12 -18.50 -1.10
CA TYR A 325 -1.36 -19.88 -1.48
C TYR A 325 -0.60 -20.30 -2.75
N ALA A 326 -0.51 -19.42 -3.73
CA ALA A 326 0.23 -19.68 -4.96
C ALA A 326 1.73 -19.78 -4.72
N ASP A 327 2.32 -18.84 -3.97
CA ASP A 327 3.76 -18.78 -3.71
C ASP A 327 4.26 -19.99 -2.92
N HIS A 328 3.43 -20.51 -2.01
CA HIS A 328 3.79 -21.65 -1.18
C HIS A 328 3.30 -23.02 -1.72
N ASP A 329 2.74 -23.05 -2.94
CA ASP A 329 2.22 -24.27 -3.58
C ASP A 329 1.18 -25.01 -2.70
N ILE A 330 0.36 -24.27 -1.94
CA ILE A 330 -0.70 -24.80 -1.08
C ILE A 330 -2.07 -24.31 -1.53
N LYS A 331 -3.12 -25.11 -1.31
CA LYS A 331 -4.52 -24.71 -1.60
C LYS A 331 -4.71 -24.04 -2.96
N LEU A 332 -4.03 -24.53 -4.00
CA LEU A 332 -3.97 -23.88 -5.33
C LEU A 332 -5.36 -23.63 -5.94
N ASP A 333 -6.32 -24.55 -5.75
CA ASP A 333 -7.71 -24.35 -6.20
C ASP A 333 -8.36 -23.15 -5.50
N GLN A 334 -8.06 -22.95 -4.20
CA GLN A 334 -8.57 -21.83 -3.42
C GLN A 334 -7.88 -20.53 -3.84
N SER A 335 -6.57 -20.55 -4.09
CA SER A 335 -5.84 -19.42 -4.68
C SER A 335 -6.53 -18.92 -5.95
N LEU A 336 -6.80 -19.85 -6.88
CA LEU A 336 -7.45 -19.49 -8.15
C LEU A 336 -8.90 -19.00 -7.95
N ALA A 337 -9.63 -19.57 -7.01
CA ALA A 337 -10.99 -19.12 -6.71
C ALA A 337 -10.99 -17.68 -6.14
N LEU A 338 -10.07 -17.36 -5.22
CA LEU A 338 -9.90 -16.02 -4.65
C LEU A 338 -9.48 -15.01 -5.71
N ALA A 339 -8.50 -15.34 -6.56
CA ALA A 339 -8.04 -14.46 -7.64
C ALA A 339 -9.16 -14.15 -8.66
N ARG A 340 -10.01 -15.13 -8.98
CA ARG A 340 -11.17 -14.91 -9.85
C ARG A 340 -12.23 -14.04 -9.18
N SER A 341 -12.52 -14.27 -7.91
CA SER A 341 -13.45 -13.44 -7.14
C SER A 341 -12.98 -12.00 -7.03
N GLU A 342 -11.67 -11.79 -6.90
CA GLU A 342 -11.10 -10.45 -6.87
C GLU A 342 -11.28 -9.72 -8.20
N LEU A 343 -11.18 -10.41 -9.34
CA LEU A 343 -11.41 -9.82 -10.66
C LEU A 343 -12.85 -9.33 -10.87
N ASP A 344 -13.82 -9.88 -10.14
CA ASP A 344 -15.21 -9.39 -10.15
C ASP A 344 -15.35 -8.05 -9.39
N ILE A 345 -14.41 -7.74 -8.49
CA ILE A 345 -14.40 -6.55 -7.64
C ILE A 345 -13.57 -5.44 -8.29
N ARG A 346 -12.34 -5.77 -8.71
CA ARG A 346 -11.39 -4.83 -9.33
C ARG A 346 -10.67 -5.49 -10.51
N ARG A 347 -10.16 -4.66 -11.44
CA ARG A 347 -9.49 -5.12 -12.66
C ARG A 347 -8.17 -4.42 -12.91
N ASP A 348 -7.53 -4.00 -11.84
CA ASP A 348 -6.19 -3.39 -11.89
C ASP A 348 -5.13 -4.40 -12.36
N ILE A 349 -3.94 -3.90 -12.71
CA ILE A 349 -2.83 -4.73 -13.19
C ILE A 349 -2.42 -5.79 -12.17
N TYR A 350 -2.51 -5.50 -10.87
CA TYR A 350 -2.11 -6.42 -9.80
C TYR A 350 -3.14 -7.55 -9.61
N THR A 351 -4.41 -7.29 -9.87
CA THR A 351 -5.47 -8.32 -9.88
C THR A 351 -5.30 -9.26 -11.06
N TRP A 352 -4.95 -8.74 -12.23
CA TRP A 352 -4.61 -9.57 -13.37
C TRP A 352 -3.35 -10.40 -13.14
N ASP A 353 -2.35 -9.84 -12.43
CA ASP A 353 -1.12 -10.55 -12.08
C ASP A 353 -1.37 -11.70 -11.11
N VAL A 354 -2.12 -11.51 -10.02
CA VAL A 354 -2.45 -12.60 -9.08
C VAL A 354 -3.27 -13.70 -9.76
N LEU A 355 -4.18 -13.33 -10.68
CA LEU A 355 -4.91 -14.32 -11.47
C LEU A 355 -3.96 -15.11 -12.37
N ALA A 356 -3.03 -14.45 -13.06
CA ALA A 356 -2.04 -15.09 -13.91
C ALA A 356 -1.18 -16.07 -13.12
N TRP A 357 -0.70 -15.65 -11.96
CA TRP A 357 0.14 -16.47 -11.09
C TRP A 357 -0.62 -17.68 -10.53
N SER A 358 -1.86 -17.47 -10.03
CA SER A 358 -2.72 -18.55 -9.57
C SER A 358 -3.05 -19.56 -10.69
N LEU A 359 -3.30 -19.10 -11.92
CA LEU A 359 -3.52 -19.95 -13.11
C LEU A 359 -2.25 -20.74 -13.45
N PHE A 360 -1.08 -20.10 -13.44
CA PHE A 360 0.21 -20.73 -13.67
C PHE A 360 0.45 -21.89 -12.70
N LYS A 361 0.28 -21.62 -11.40
CA LYS A 361 0.46 -22.63 -10.33
C LYS A 361 -0.53 -23.78 -10.43
N ASN A 362 -1.72 -23.54 -10.96
CA ASN A 362 -2.71 -24.56 -11.28
C ASN A 362 -2.45 -25.28 -12.63
N GLY A 363 -1.34 -25.03 -13.32
CA GLY A 363 -0.99 -25.65 -14.60
C GLY A 363 -1.80 -25.15 -15.80
N LYS A 364 -2.60 -24.11 -15.67
CA LYS A 364 -3.47 -23.53 -16.72
C LYS A 364 -2.70 -22.50 -17.54
N LEU A 365 -1.62 -22.95 -18.19
CA LEU A 365 -0.60 -22.08 -18.78
C LEU A 365 -1.12 -21.09 -19.83
N GLN A 366 -2.06 -21.51 -20.70
CA GLN A 366 -2.61 -20.64 -21.73
C GLN A 366 -3.50 -19.54 -21.15
N GLU A 367 -4.32 -19.89 -20.13
CA GLU A 367 -5.12 -18.92 -19.39
C GLU A 367 -4.20 -17.94 -18.64
N ALA A 368 -3.10 -18.43 -18.04
CA ALA A 368 -2.10 -17.62 -17.33
C ALA A 368 -1.44 -16.59 -18.28
N ALA A 369 -1.06 -17.00 -19.50
CA ALA A 369 -0.50 -16.11 -20.51
C ALA A 369 -1.51 -15.03 -20.95
N GLY A 370 -2.79 -15.36 -21.04
CA GLY A 370 -3.85 -14.38 -21.28
C GLY A 370 -3.96 -13.37 -20.14
N ALA A 371 -3.99 -13.83 -18.89
CA ALA A 371 -4.12 -12.96 -17.72
C ALA A 371 -2.90 -12.04 -17.54
N ILE A 372 -1.66 -12.57 -17.68
CA ILE A 372 -0.45 -11.75 -17.54
C ILE A 372 -0.34 -10.68 -18.63
N SER A 373 -0.89 -10.94 -19.83
CA SER A 373 -0.91 -9.94 -20.89
C SER A 373 -1.78 -8.73 -20.55
N HIS A 374 -2.86 -8.92 -19.77
CA HIS A 374 -3.66 -7.81 -19.25
C HIS A 374 -2.90 -6.98 -18.22
N ALA A 375 -2.12 -7.61 -17.32
CA ALA A 375 -1.27 -6.89 -16.37
C ALA A 375 -0.19 -6.05 -17.07
N LEU A 376 0.33 -6.52 -18.19
CA LEU A 376 1.39 -5.87 -18.97
C LEU A 376 0.88 -4.82 -19.97
N GLN A 377 -0.44 -4.84 -20.30
CA GLN A 377 -1.02 -4.03 -21.37
C GLN A 377 -0.81 -2.51 -21.19
N PRO A 378 -0.93 -1.92 -19.98
CA PRO A 378 -0.70 -0.49 -19.80
C PRO A 378 0.74 -0.04 -20.03
N GLY A 379 1.68 -0.97 -20.14
CA GLY A 379 3.10 -0.68 -20.28
C GLY A 379 3.87 -0.75 -18.95
N THR A 380 3.26 -1.30 -17.91
CA THR A 380 3.82 -1.33 -16.55
C THR A 380 5.26 -1.83 -16.50
N VAL A 381 6.02 -1.24 -15.57
CA VAL A 381 7.40 -1.59 -15.26
C VAL A 381 7.45 -2.05 -13.81
N ASP A 382 7.21 -3.36 -13.61
CA ASP A 382 7.15 -4.01 -12.31
C ASP A 382 7.93 -5.32 -12.32
N ALA A 383 8.87 -5.48 -11.38
CA ALA A 383 9.77 -6.63 -11.35
C ALA A 383 9.04 -7.95 -11.02
N GLN A 384 8.01 -7.91 -10.17
CA GLN A 384 7.24 -9.10 -9.83
C GLN A 384 6.37 -9.56 -11.00
N ILE A 385 5.68 -8.63 -11.65
CA ILE A 385 4.88 -8.92 -12.87
C ILE A 385 5.79 -9.49 -13.97
N PHE A 386 6.99 -8.92 -14.15
CA PHE A 386 7.97 -9.46 -15.11
C PHE A 386 8.46 -10.85 -14.72
N PHE A 387 8.69 -11.11 -13.42
CA PHE A 387 9.03 -12.45 -12.95
C PHE A 387 7.92 -13.45 -13.26
N HIS A 388 6.69 -13.16 -12.93
CA HIS A 388 5.55 -14.04 -13.22
C HIS A 388 5.41 -14.29 -14.72
N ALA A 389 5.53 -13.25 -15.56
CA ALA A 389 5.54 -13.40 -17.00
C ALA A 389 6.68 -14.33 -17.46
N GLY A 390 7.91 -14.12 -16.96
CA GLY A 390 9.04 -14.95 -17.28
C GLY A 390 8.84 -16.43 -16.98
N MET A 391 8.31 -16.75 -15.81
CA MET A 391 8.00 -18.13 -15.39
C MET A 391 6.88 -18.76 -16.20
N ILE A 392 5.84 -17.99 -16.55
CA ILE A 392 4.74 -18.45 -17.41
C ILE A 392 5.26 -18.81 -18.80
N TYR A 393 6.05 -17.93 -19.43
CA TYR A 393 6.60 -18.17 -20.78
C TYR A 393 7.65 -19.28 -20.78
N GLU A 394 8.45 -19.45 -19.72
CA GLU A 394 9.34 -20.60 -19.55
C GLU A 394 8.57 -21.93 -19.64
N ARG A 395 7.49 -22.04 -18.87
CA ARG A 395 6.65 -23.27 -18.86
C ARG A 395 5.89 -23.49 -20.17
N LEU A 396 5.64 -22.44 -20.93
CA LEU A 396 5.06 -22.52 -22.28
C LEU A 396 6.09 -22.91 -23.36
N GLY A 397 7.39 -22.90 -23.03
CA GLY A 397 8.47 -23.19 -23.95
C GLY A 397 8.90 -22.01 -24.83
N ASP A 398 8.39 -20.80 -24.55
CA ASP A 398 8.87 -19.59 -25.21
C ASP A 398 10.12 -19.04 -24.47
N VAL A 399 11.28 -19.64 -24.78
CA VAL A 399 12.58 -19.30 -24.16
C VAL A 399 12.92 -17.83 -24.36
N SER A 400 12.62 -17.25 -25.52
CA SER A 400 12.96 -15.86 -25.83
C SER A 400 12.17 -14.87 -24.96
N ALA A 401 10.86 -15.05 -24.86
CA ALA A 401 10.02 -14.22 -24.00
C ALA A 401 10.37 -14.42 -22.51
N ALA A 402 10.58 -15.66 -22.07
CA ALA A 402 10.98 -15.97 -20.70
C ALA A 402 12.26 -15.23 -20.29
N LYS A 403 13.33 -15.34 -21.07
CA LYS A 403 14.59 -14.62 -20.82
C LYS A 403 14.40 -13.12 -20.79
N THR A 404 13.64 -12.58 -21.74
CA THR A 404 13.36 -11.14 -21.81
C THR A 404 12.73 -10.63 -20.53
N PHE A 405 11.70 -11.30 -20.02
CA PHE A 405 11.00 -10.87 -18.82
C PHE A 405 11.81 -11.11 -17.54
N LEU A 406 12.54 -12.24 -17.42
CA LEU A 406 13.40 -12.49 -16.27
C LEU A 406 14.57 -11.47 -16.20
N HIS A 407 15.17 -11.11 -17.33
CA HIS A 407 16.15 -10.03 -17.38
C HIS A 407 15.56 -8.68 -16.97
N ARG A 408 14.35 -8.34 -17.47
CA ARG A 408 13.69 -7.10 -17.09
C ARG A 408 13.43 -7.04 -15.58
N ALA A 409 12.95 -8.13 -14.96
CA ALA A 409 12.74 -8.21 -13.53
C ALA A 409 14.02 -7.95 -12.73
N LEU A 410 15.09 -8.70 -13.04
CA LEU A 410 16.35 -8.63 -12.30
C LEU A 410 17.13 -7.34 -12.55
N ASN A 411 17.01 -6.72 -13.72
CA ASN A 411 17.65 -5.44 -14.03
C ASN A 411 16.94 -4.26 -13.38
N LEU A 412 15.59 -4.32 -13.26
CA LEU A 412 14.80 -3.28 -12.65
C LEU A 412 15.02 -3.24 -11.13
N SER A 413 14.83 -4.37 -10.46
CA SER A 413 14.92 -4.49 -9.01
C SER A 413 15.54 -5.84 -8.65
N PRO A 414 16.88 -5.94 -8.48
CA PRO A 414 17.60 -7.21 -8.33
C PRO A 414 17.17 -8.05 -7.12
N GLN A 415 16.54 -7.46 -6.15
CA GLN A 415 16.07 -8.07 -4.90
C GLN A 415 14.58 -7.75 -4.65
N PHE A 416 13.77 -7.72 -5.70
CA PHE A 416 12.35 -7.33 -5.66
C PHE A 416 11.51 -8.19 -4.70
N HIS A 417 11.91 -9.43 -4.43
CA HIS A 417 11.26 -10.34 -3.51
C HIS A 417 12.27 -11.32 -2.90
N VAL A 418 12.06 -11.69 -1.64
CA VAL A 418 12.99 -12.48 -0.83
C VAL A 418 13.26 -13.88 -1.41
N GLN A 419 12.29 -14.49 -2.07
CA GLN A 419 12.37 -15.82 -2.70
C GLN A 419 12.41 -15.71 -4.22
N HIS A 420 11.54 -14.91 -4.85
CA HIS A 420 11.36 -14.87 -6.29
C HIS A 420 12.59 -14.35 -7.04
N ALA A 421 13.35 -13.43 -6.47
CA ALA A 421 14.58 -12.94 -7.09
C ALA A 421 15.64 -14.05 -7.25
N GLU A 422 15.74 -14.98 -6.32
CA GLU A 422 16.62 -16.14 -6.43
C GLU A 422 16.08 -17.14 -7.46
N THR A 423 14.79 -17.40 -7.46
CA THR A 423 14.11 -18.24 -8.45
C THR A 423 14.29 -17.70 -9.86
N ALA A 424 14.14 -16.37 -10.06
CA ALA A 424 14.34 -15.71 -11.34
C ALA A 424 15.78 -15.90 -11.86
N ARG A 425 16.79 -15.74 -10.99
CA ARG A 425 18.20 -15.98 -11.36
C ARG A 425 18.46 -17.42 -11.75
N ALA A 426 17.90 -18.38 -11.00
CA ALA A 426 18.08 -19.80 -11.28
C ALA A 426 17.41 -20.20 -12.61
N ALA A 427 16.18 -19.73 -12.86
CA ALA A 427 15.46 -19.99 -14.12
C ALA A 427 16.22 -19.39 -15.31
N LEU A 428 16.69 -18.16 -15.22
CA LEU A 428 17.46 -17.50 -16.28
C LEU A 428 18.75 -18.26 -16.60
N ALA A 429 19.52 -18.65 -15.59
CA ALA A 429 20.74 -19.43 -15.77
C ALA A 429 20.46 -20.80 -16.43
N GLY A 430 19.34 -21.45 -16.07
CA GLY A 430 18.91 -22.69 -16.71
C GLY A 430 18.60 -22.53 -18.20
N LEU A 431 17.89 -21.47 -18.57
CA LEU A 431 17.56 -21.15 -19.95
C LEU A 431 18.80 -20.81 -20.79
N GLU A 432 19.75 -20.08 -20.23
CA GLU A 432 21.02 -19.76 -20.90
C GLU A 432 21.90 -21.00 -21.13
N ALA A 433 21.96 -21.90 -20.14
CA ALA A 433 22.66 -23.16 -20.26
C ALA A 433 22.08 -24.08 -21.35
N LEU A 434 20.74 -24.11 -21.47
CA LEU A 434 20.02 -24.89 -22.51
C LEU A 434 20.37 -24.37 -23.92
N GLU A 435 20.36 -23.06 -24.13
CA GLU A 435 20.73 -22.47 -25.41
C GLU A 435 22.20 -22.73 -25.78
N ALA A 436 23.10 -22.65 -24.83
CA ALA A 436 24.54 -22.96 -25.06
C ALA A 436 24.72 -24.41 -25.54
N GLN A 437 23.97 -25.36 -24.99
CA GLN A 437 24.03 -26.77 -25.39
C GLN A 437 23.41 -26.98 -26.80
N THR A 438 22.33 -26.31 -27.12
CA THR A 438 21.64 -26.44 -28.42
C THR A 438 22.41 -25.71 -29.55
N GLY A 439 23.03 -24.56 -29.22
CA GLY A 439 23.84 -23.77 -30.17
C GLY A 439 25.16 -24.43 -30.56
N THR A 440 25.70 -25.36 -29.76
CA THR A 440 26.92 -26.12 -30.06
C THR A 440 26.68 -27.37 -30.90
N ALA A 441 25.43 -27.76 -31.13
CA ALA A 441 25.05 -28.94 -31.92
C ALA A 441 24.82 -28.60 -33.43
N THR A 442 25.65 -27.74 -34.03
CA THR A 442 25.64 -27.61 -35.49
C THR A 442 26.38 -28.80 -36.08
N PRO A 443 25.76 -29.63 -36.91
CA PRO A 443 26.44 -30.77 -37.51
C PRO A 443 27.53 -30.24 -38.48
N SER A 444 28.77 -30.62 -38.24
CA SER A 444 29.82 -30.62 -39.27
C SER A 444 29.32 -31.56 -40.42
N GLN A 445 28.94 -30.97 -41.53
CA GLN A 445 28.82 -31.70 -42.80
C GLN A 445 30.16 -31.71 -43.53
#